data_18fa8c9ace225b8d142bc4fe55c72b69
#
_entry.id   18fa8c9ace225b8d142bc4fe55c72b69
#
_cell.length_a   1.000
_cell.length_b   1.000
_cell.length_c   1.000
_cell.angle_alpha   90.00
_cell.angle_beta   90.00
_cell.angle_gamma   90.00
#
_symmetry.space_group_name_H-M   'P 1'
#
loop_
_entity.id
_entity.type
_entity.pdbx_description
1 polymer ?
#
loop_
_entity_poly.entity_id
_entity_poly.type
_entity_poly.pdbx_seq_one_letter_code
_entity_poly.pdbx_strand_id
1 'polypeptide(L)'
;MPGEGPSETENGGTADPLQHAAIAGPLASGTTPSLTLARSVVCEPDAIMIMPPFDLFVAQLSSDSTEARVDAMKKLAIVGEAMGLEGTLSKLIPFLTENITNNDKDDDDDEILLNLAGQLAVMVPGLVPGRAALPLLPILERLCSIEETVVRDKAVETMNKIVPLLFPWGNSDDGAPFGTLLATAKRLAGTDWFTAKVSAAGILPAIYAFWYAHATKGESDNESRRELRILFKDLSEDDTPMVRRSAAKHLGRFVEAVAGLTDSAEALVRGGKPQPVIADEDKRLVTYELVPIFQALSSDEQDSVRLLAVCCAGSVGCGLAREPSVTAEVVLPVVRGGCADLSW
;
A
#
# COMPACT_ATOMS: atom_id res chain seq x y z
N MET A 1 28.22 41.56 -44.23
CA MET A 1 29.15 41.31 -45.34
C MET A 1 30.03 40.14 -44.91
N PRO A 2 30.38 39.28 -45.82
CA PRO A 2 29.65 38.02 -46.19
C PRO A 2 30.65 36.83 -46.18
N GLY A 3 30.13 35.69 -46.58
CA GLY A 3 30.87 34.58 -47.13
C GLY A 3 30.26 33.30 -46.67
N GLU A 4 29.33 32.80 -47.33
CA GLU A 4 29.26 31.88 -48.49
C GLU A 4 29.55 30.43 -48.07
N GLY A 5 28.52 29.60 -48.27
CA GLY A 5 28.65 28.14 -48.44
C GLY A 5 29.23 27.83 -49.86
N PRO A 6 29.04 26.73 -50.55
CA PRO A 6 28.15 25.59 -50.37
C PRO A 6 28.80 24.23 -50.75
N SER A 7 28.08 23.14 -50.82
CA SER A 7 27.91 22.11 -51.89
C SER A 7 27.51 20.79 -51.24
N GLU A 8 26.28 20.27 -51.40
CA GLU A 8 25.74 19.45 -52.49
C GLU A 8 26.64 18.30 -52.98
N THR A 9 26.10 17.10 -52.84
CA THR A 9 25.84 16.06 -53.87
C THR A 9 25.17 14.89 -53.16
N GLU A 10 23.89 14.66 -53.36
CA GLU A 10 23.20 13.85 -54.36
C GLU A 10 23.82 12.50 -54.70
N ASN A 11 23.06 11.45 -54.45
CA ASN A 11 22.59 10.39 -55.33
C ASN A 11 22.02 9.27 -54.46
N GLY A 12 20.83 8.84 -54.58
CA GLY A 12 20.01 8.52 -55.75
C GLY A 12 20.06 7.03 -55.97
N GLY A 13 18.90 6.36 -55.86
CA GLY A 13 18.80 4.99 -56.28
C GLY A 13 17.63 4.23 -55.70
N THR A 14 16.48 4.53 -56.20
CA THR A 14 15.24 3.71 -56.31
C THR A 14 15.53 2.32 -56.89
N ALA A 15 14.80 1.28 -56.42
CA ALA A 15 13.89 0.45 -57.20
C ALA A 15 13.60 -0.90 -56.53
N ASP A 16 12.36 -1.13 -56.20
CA ASP A 16 11.62 -2.40 -56.37
C ASP A 16 11.50 -2.70 -57.87
N PRO A 17 11.07 -3.83 -58.40
CA PRO A 17 10.38 -5.00 -57.86
C PRO A 17 10.64 -6.35 -58.60
N LEU A 18 10.02 -7.41 -58.10
CA LEU A 18 9.35 -8.50 -58.84
C LEU A 18 10.14 -9.69 -59.45
N GLN A 19 9.61 -10.84 -59.11
CA GLN A 19 9.21 -11.97 -59.96
C GLN A 19 10.11 -13.20 -60.12
N HIS A 20 9.41 -14.29 -59.76
CA HIS A 20 9.41 -15.63 -60.39
C HIS A 20 10.60 -16.57 -60.22
N ALA A 21 10.35 -17.71 -59.58
CA ALA A 21 10.14 -18.94 -60.36
C ALA A 21 9.77 -20.12 -59.43
N ALA A 22 8.70 -20.74 -59.82
CA ALA A 22 8.26 -22.03 -59.35
C ALA A 22 9.18 -23.12 -59.92
N ILE A 23 9.54 -24.11 -59.09
CA ILE A 23 9.85 -25.47 -59.57
C ILE A 23 9.11 -26.47 -58.72
N ALA A 24 8.25 -27.23 -59.38
CA ALA A 24 7.45 -28.32 -58.85
C ALA A 24 8.23 -29.64 -58.93
N GLY A 25 7.90 -30.55 -58.00
CA GLY A 25 8.03 -31.97 -58.21
C GLY A 25 8.55 -32.76 -57.03
N PRO A 26 8.22 -34.09 -56.91
CA PRO A 26 6.91 -34.54 -56.48
C PRO A 26 7.01 -35.48 -55.21
N LEU A 27 5.85 -35.62 -54.53
CA LEU A 27 5.34 -36.82 -53.86
C LEU A 27 6.30 -37.77 -53.10
N ALA A 28 6.20 -37.72 -51.78
CA ALA A 28 6.33 -38.92 -50.98
C ALA A 28 5.13 -39.03 -50.01
N SER A 29 4.33 -40.03 -50.26
CA SER A 29 3.21 -40.52 -49.46
C SER A 29 3.65 -40.88 -48.05
N GLY A 30 3.19 -40.13 -47.04
CA GLY A 30 3.33 -40.46 -45.65
C GLY A 30 1.96 -40.46 -45.01
N THR A 31 1.50 -41.65 -44.73
CA THR A 31 0.25 -42.09 -44.12
C THR A 31 -0.05 -41.28 -42.86
N THR A 32 -1.12 -40.51 -42.89
CA THR A 32 -1.78 -39.98 -41.69
C THR A 32 -2.43 -41.16 -40.92
N PRO A 33 -2.19 -41.35 -39.63
CA PRO A 33 -3.05 -42.24 -38.88
C PRO A 33 -4.41 -41.54 -38.71
N SER A 34 -5.38 -42.08 -39.37
CA SER A 34 -6.80 -41.85 -39.15
C SER A 34 -7.10 -42.16 -37.69
N LEU A 35 -7.32 -41.13 -36.88
CA LEU A 35 -7.95 -41.27 -35.57
C LEU A 35 -9.40 -41.72 -35.83
N THR A 36 -9.58 -43.01 -35.85
CA THR A 36 -10.89 -43.65 -35.79
C THR A 36 -11.51 -43.22 -34.46
N LEU A 37 -12.44 -42.25 -34.52
CA LEU A 37 -13.30 -41.94 -33.41
C LEU A 37 -14.07 -43.20 -33.05
N ALA A 38 -13.60 -43.88 -32.03
CA ALA A 38 -14.37 -44.92 -31.39
C ALA A 38 -15.66 -44.28 -30.86
N ARG A 39 -16.74 -44.64 -31.53
CA ARG A 39 -18.11 -44.38 -31.08
C ARG A 39 -18.31 -45.23 -29.82
N SER A 40 -17.89 -44.67 -28.68
CA SER A 40 -18.13 -45.24 -27.38
C SER A 40 -19.18 -44.44 -26.67
N VAL A 41 -20.24 -45.16 -26.37
CA VAL A 41 -21.12 -45.01 -25.20
C VAL A 41 -21.46 -43.54 -24.89
N VAL A 42 -22.65 -43.14 -25.27
CA VAL A 42 -23.35 -42.00 -24.66
C VAL A 42 -23.61 -42.40 -23.22
N CYS A 43 -22.64 -42.21 -22.36
CA CYS A 43 -22.92 -41.82 -21.00
C CYS A 43 -23.47 -40.39 -21.15
N GLU A 44 -24.70 -40.15 -20.79
CA GLU A 44 -25.16 -38.81 -20.47
C GLU A 44 -24.10 -38.24 -19.52
N PRO A 45 -23.49 -37.10 -19.82
CA PRO A 45 -22.65 -36.47 -18.83
C PRO A 45 -23.61 -36.16 -17.67
N ASP A 46 -23.48 -36.92 -16.58
CA ASP A 46 -23.89 -36.40 -15.28
C ASP A 46 -23.41 -34.97 -15.30
N ALA A 47 -24.35 -34.01 -15.31
CA ALA A 47 -24.02 -32.62 -15.34
C ALA A 47 -23.11 -32.40 -14.13
N ILE A 48 -21.82 -32.31 -14.37
CA ILE A 48 -20.88 -31.94 -13.33
C ILE A 48 -21.38 -30.58 -12.91
N MET A 49 -22.06 -30.54 -11.79
CA MET A 49 -22.58 -29.32 -11.21
C MET A 49 -21.36 -28.54 -10.77
N ILE A 50 -20.82 -27.74 -11.70
CA ILE A 50 -19.68 -26.87 -11.41
C ILE A 50 -20.21 -25.84 -10.43
N MET A 51 -19.86 -26.02 -9.16
CA MET A 51 -20.19 -25.06 -8.11
C MET A 51 -19.57 -23.72 -8.48
N PRO A 52 -20.34 -22.62 -8.46
CA PRO A 52 -19.79 -21.28 -8.72
C PRO A 52 -18.61 -20.98 -7.80
N PRO A 53 -17.59 -20.21 -8.26
CA PRO A 53 -16.38 -19.94 -7.48
C PRO A 53 -16.68 -19.38 -6.10
N PHE A 54 -17.67 -18.51 -5.95
CA PHE A 54 -18.10 -17.94 -4.69
C PHE A 54 -18.67 -19.00 -3.75
N ASP A 55 -19.58 -19.86 -4.24
CA ASP A 55 -20.23 -20.89 -3.42
C ASP A 55 -19.21 -21.93 -2.95
N LEU A 56 -18.25 -22.29 -3.81
CA LEU A 56 -17.15 -23.17 -3.45
C LEU A 56 -16.27 -22.54 -2.35
N PHE A 57 -15.96 -21.26 -2.47
CA PHE A 57 -15.18 -20.52 -1.49
C PHE A 57 -15.89 -20.50 -0.13
N VAL A 58 -17.18 -20.17 -0.10
CA VAL A 58 -18.00 -20.17 1.13
C VAL A 58 -18.07 -21.57 1.75
N ALA A 59 -18.26 -22.61 0.94
CA ALA A 59 -18.29 -24.00 1.43
C ALA A 59 -16.95 -24.41 2.06
N GLN A 60 -15.82 -24.00 1.47
CA GLN A 60 -14.49 -24.29 2.01
C GLN A 60 -14.22 -23.52 3.31
N LEU A 61 -14.64 -22.25 3.41
CA LEU A 61 -14.53 -21.45 4.65
C LEU A 61 -15.41 -22.00 5.78
N SER A 62 -16.51 -22.65 5.46
CA SER A 62 -17.41 -23.27 6.43
C SER A 62 -16.98 -24.68 6.84
N SER A 63 -15.81 -25.16 6.37
CA SER A 63 -15.28 -26.48 6.71
C SER A 63 -14.79 -26.54 8.15
N ASP A 64 -14.99 -27.69 8.80
CA ASP A 64 -14.42 -27.98 10.13
C ASP A 64 -12.88 -28.05 10.11
N SER A 65 -12.27 -28.24 8.94
CA SER A 65 -10.81 -28.29 8.77
C SER A 65 -10.23 -26.89 8.67
N THR A 66 -9.43 -26.50 9.64
CA THR A 66 -8.64 -25.25 9.64
C THR A 66 -7.77 -25.13 8.39
N GLU A 67 -7.11 -26.24 7.99
CA GLU A 67 -6.29 -26.26 6.78
C GLU A 67 -7.10 -25.91 5.52
N ALA A 68 -8.32 -26.45 5.40
CA ALA A 68 -9.21 -26.14 4.27
C ALA A 68 -9.66 -24.67 4.27
N ARG A 69 -9.95 -24.09 5.45
CA ARG A 69 -10.29 -22.67 5.59
C ARG A 69 -9.12 -21.77 5.20
N VAL A 70 -7.92 -22.06 5.70
CA VAL A 70 -6.69 -21.34 5.37
C VAL A 70 -6.38 -21.41 3.88
N ASP A 71 -6.51 -22.59 3.28
CA ASP A 71 -6.28 -22.80 1.84
C ASP A 71 -7.29 -22.04 0.98
N ALA A 72 -8.55 -21.96 1.40
CA ALA A 72 -9.57 -21.15 0.75
C ALA A 72 -9.17 -19.66 0.78
N MET A 73 -8.76 -19.17 1.95
CA MET A 73 -8.37 -17.77 2.12
C MET A 73 -7.12 -17.41 1.29
N LYS A 74 -6.13 -18.30 1.18
CA LYS A 74 -4.96 -18.13 0.29
C LYS A 74 -5.33 -17.97 -1.18
N LYS A 75 -6.51 -18.43 -1.59
CA LYS A 75 -7.03 -18.37 -2.97
C LYS A 75 -8.01 -17.21 -3.20
N LEU A 76 -8.23 -16.34 -2.20
CA LEU A 76 -9.24 -15.27 -2.27
C LEU A 76 -9.12 -14.39 -3.52
N ALA A 77 -7.91 -13.97 -3.88
CA ALA A 77 -7.70 -13.14 -5.08
C ALA A 77 -8.09 -13.90 -6.36
N ILE A 78 -7.79 -15.19 -6.46
CA ILE A 78 -8.17 -16.04 -7.59
C ILE A 78 -9.68 -16.19 -7.68
N VAL A 79 -10.35 -16.35 -6.54
CA VAL A 79 -11.83 -16.39 -6.48
C VAL A 79 -12.42 -15.08 -6.97
N GLY A 80 -11.88 -13.95 -6.51
CA GLY A 80 -12.27 -12.63 -6.99
C GLY A 80 -12.07 -12.47 -8.50
N GLU A 81 -10.92 -12.89 -9.05
CA GLU A 81 -10.66 -12.86 -10.48
C GLU A 81 -11.68 -13.71 -11.27
N ALA A 82 -12.01 -14.90 -10.78
CA ALA A 82 -13.02 -15.77 -11.39
C ALA A 82 -14.44 -15.17 -11.35
N MET A 83 -14.75 -14.36 -10.33
CA MET A 83 -16.03 -13.65 -10.21
C MET A 83 -16.07 -12.33 -11.02
N GLY A 84 -14.92 -11.77 -11.35
CA GLY A 84 -14.77 -10.45 -11.95
C GLY A 84 -15.08 -9.31 -10.97
N LEU A 85 -14.87 -8.07 -11.42
CA LEU A 85 -15.04 -6.86 -10.59
C LEU A 85 -16.45 -6.75 -9.99
N GLU A 86 -17.49 -6.91 -10.80
CA GLU A 86 -18.88 -6.77 -10.34
C GLU A 86 -19.25 -7.82 -9.28
N GLY A 87 -18.90 -9.08 -9.52
CA GLY A 87 -19.13 -10.17 -8.58
C GLY A 87 -18.35 -9.97 -7.27
N THR A 88 -17.13 -9.49 -7.38
CA THR A 88 -16.29 -9.17 -6.22
C THR A 88 -16.90 -8.06 -5.38
N LEU A 89 -17.31 -6.94 -5.98
CA LEU A 89 -17.90 -5.82 -5.28
C LEU A 89 -19.28 -6.11 -4.70
N SER A 90 -20.10 -6.87 -5.44
CA SER A 90 -21.50 -7.11 -5.06
C SER A 90 -21.73 -8.30 -4.11
N LYS A 91 -20.79 -9.27 -4.07
CA LYS A 91 -20.95 -10.50 -3.27
C LYS A 91 -19.75 -10.77 -2.36
N LEU A 92 -18.53 -10.82 -2.90
CA LEU A 92 -17.37 -11.27 -2.15
C LEU A 92 -16.99 -10.29 -1.03
N ILE A 93 -16.86 -9.00 -1.34
CA ILE A 93 -16.50 -7.98 -0.34
C ILE A 93 -17.57 -7.82 0.74
N PRO A 94 -18.88 -7.74 0.43
CA PRO A 94 -19.92 -7.73 1.46
C PRO A 94 -19.90 -8.97 2.36
N PHE A 95 -19.71 -10.16 1.78
CA PHE A 95 -19.58 -11.40 2.55
C PHE A 95 -18.40 -11.36 3.52
N LEU A 96 -17.22 -10.92 3.06
CA LEU A 96 -16.04 -10.78 3.92
C LEU A 96 -16.28 -9.74 5.02
N THR A 97 -16.87 -8.60 4.69
CA THR A 97 -17.17 -7.55 5.65
C THR A 97 -18.10 -8.07 6.75
N GLU A 98 -19.20 -8.75 6.37
CA GLU A 98 -20.15 -9.29 7.32
C GLU A 98 -19.52 -10.35 8.23
N ASN A 99 -18.73 -11.27 7.68
CA ASN A 99 -18.12 -12.33 8.47
C ASN A 99 -17.01 -11.85 9.40
N ILE A 100 -16.28 -10.78 9.03
CA ILE A 100 -15.19 -10.27 9.84
C ILE A 100 -15.65 -9.22 10.84
N THR A 101 -16.60 -8.36 10.46
CA THR A 101 -17.08 -7.29 11.34
C THR A 101 -18.11 -7.74 12.34
N ASN A 102 -18.88 -8.80 12.04
CA ASN A 102 -20.01 -9.25 12.85
C ASN A 102 -19.73 -10.52 13.67
N ASN A 103 -18.60 -11.17 13.47
CA ASN A 103 -18.22 -12.33 14.26
C ASN A 103 -17.43 -11.92 15.51
N ASP A 104 -18.14 -11.77 16.63
CA ASP A 104 -17.58 -11.71 17.99
C ASP A 104 -17.14 -13.10 18.49
N LYS A 105 -16.92 -14.05 17.58
CA LYS A 105 -16.46 -15.39 17.95
C LYS A 105 -14.98 -15.34 18.25
N ASP A 106 -14.63 -15.73 19.46
CA ASP A 106 -13.27 -15.90 19.98
C ASP A 106 -12.38 -16.91 19.20
N ASP A 107 -12.89 -17.47 18.11
CA ASP A 107 -12.28 -18.52 17.28
C ASP A 107 -11.84 -18.00 15.89
N ASP A 108 -11.58 -16.71 15.75
CA ASP A 108 -10.95 -16.19 14.54
C ASP A 108 -9.55 -16.80 14.44
N ASP A 109 -9.38 -17.73 13.52
CA ASP A 109 -8.10 -18.34 13.23
C ASP A 109 -7.16 -17.26 12.65
N ASP A 110 -6.19 -16.83 13.45
CA ASP A 110 -5.24 -15.76 13.11
C ASP A 110 -4.56 -15.99 11.76
N GLU A 111 -4.35 -17.26 11.38
CA GLU A 111 -3.78 -17.61 10.08
C GLU A 111 -4.74 -17.25 8.94
N ILE A 112 -6.05 -17.40 9.12
CA ILE A 112 -7.06 -17.01 8.12
C ILE A 112 -7.05 -15.49 7.96
N LEU A 113 -7.07 -14.74 9.07
CA LEU A 113 -7.04 -13.28 9.06
C LEU A 113 -5.75 -12.72 8.48
N LEU A 114 -4.61 -13.34 8.78
CA LEU A 114 -3.32 -13.00 8.21
C LEU A 114 -3.31 -13.18 6.68
N ASN A 115 -3.84 -14.31 6.19
CA ASN A 115 -3.94 -14.56 4.76
C ASN A 115 -4.93 -13.59 4.10
N LEU A 116 -6.07 -13.30 4.73
CA LEU A 116 -7.01 -12.29 4.26
C LEU A 116 -6.32 -10.95 4.05
N ALA A 117 -5.63 -10.43 5.09
CA ALA A 117 -4.92 -9.16 4.99
C ALA A 117 -3.94 -9.15 3.80
N GLY A 118 -3.22 -10.25 3.57
CA GLY A 118 -2.31 -10.39 2.45
C GLY A 118 -2.99 -10.41 1.09
N GLN A 119 -4.10 -11.14 0.96
CA GLN A 119 -4.84 -11.28 -0.30
C GLN A 119 -5.52 -9.97 -0.73
N LEU A 120 -5.99 -9.15 0.21
CA LEU A 120 -6.54 -7.83 -0.11
C LEU A 120 -5.53 -6.95 -0.84
N ALA A 121 -4.24 -7.00 -0.48
CA ALA A 121 -3.19 -6.27 -1.19
C ALA A 121 -2.98 -6.76 -2.64
N VAL A 122 -3.22 -8.06 -2.89
CA VAL A 122 -3.08 -8.64 -4.23
C VAL A 122 -4.25 -8.22 -5.14
N MET A 123 -5.44 -8.11 -4.58
CA MET A 123 -6.64 -7.76 -5.34
C MET A 123 -6.62 -6.33 -5.91
N VAL A 124 -6.03 -5.37 -5.20
CA VAL A 124 -6.18 -3.95 -5.54
C VAL A 124 -5.54 -3.54 -6.87
N PRO A 125 -4.32 -3.97 -7.25
CA PRO A 125 -3.70 -3.49 -8.47
C PRO A 125 -4.45 -3.87 -9.76
N GLY A 126 -5.11 -5.02 -9.78
CA GLY A 126 -5.71 -5.58 -10.99
C GLY A 126 -7.23 -5.72 -10.94
N LEU A 127 -7.74 -6.36 -9.90
CA LEU A 127 -9.13 -6.73 -9.80
C LEU A 127 -10.03 -5.59 -9.30
N VAL A 128 -9.57 -4.83 -8.29
CA VAL A 128 -10.37 -3.78 -7.63
C VAL A 128 -9.58 -2.46 -7.64
N PRO A 129 -9.35 -1.86 -8.82
CA PRO A 129 -8.45 -0.72 -8.96
C PRO A 129 -9.05 0.59 -8.45
N GLY A 130 -8.18 1.48 -7.98
CA GLY A 130 -8.52 2.85 -7.64
C GLY A 130 -9.65 2.94 -6.60
N ARG A 131 -10.63 3.79 -6.87
CA ARG A 131 -11.78 4.02 -6.00
C ARG A 131 -12.60 2.75 -5.69
N ALA A 132 -12.61 1.77 -6.58
CA ALA A 132 -13.33 0.51 -6.35
C ALA A 132 -12.78 -0.25 -5.13
N ALA A 133 -11.57 0.05 -4.68
CA ALA A 133 -10.98 -0.55 -3.49
C ALA A 133 -11.45 0.07 -2.15
N LEU A 134 -12.19 1.19 -2.15
CA LEU A 134 -12.69 1.81 -0.91
C LEU A 134 -13.49 0.85 -0.01
N PRO A 135 -14.33 -0.04 -0.54
CA PRO A 135 -15.06 -1.02 0.29
C PRO A 135 -14.17 -2.03 1.03
N LEU A 136 -12.87 -2.11 0.71
CA LEU A 136 -11.91 -2.95 1.44
C LEU A 136 -11.42 -2.28 2.74
N LEU A 137 -11.54 -0.96 2.86
CA LEU A 137 -11.03 -0.21 4.01
C LEU A 137 -11.68 -0.63 5.34
N PRO A 138 -13.01 -0.87 5.45
CA PRO A 138 -13.61 -1.35 6.68
C PRO A 138 -13.07 -2.71 7.14
N ILE A 139 -12.79 -3.63 6.20
CA ILE A 139 -12.19 -4.92 6.51
C ILE A 139 -10.79 -4.71 7.09
N LEU A 140 -9.96 -3.91 6.43
CA LEU A 140 -8.61 -3.60 6.89
C LEU A 140 -8.61 -2.85 8.23
N GLU A 141 -9.55 -1.94 8.45
CA GLU A 141 -9.72 -1.24 9.72
C GLU A 141 -9.99 -2.23 10.87
N ARG A 142 -10.87 -3.21 10.65
CA ARG A 142 -11.12 -4.26 11.64
C ARG A 142 -9.87 -5.09 11.90
N LEU A 143 -9.15 -5.50 10.85
CA LEU A 143 -7.89 -6.25 10.98
C LEU A 143 -6.79 -5.43 11.69
N CYS A 144 -6.77 -4.11 11.54
CA CYS A 144 -5.87 -3.22 12.27
C CYS A 144 -6.18 -3.13 13.77
N SER A 145 -7.32 -3.63 14.23
CA SER A 145 -7.74 -3.57 15.65
C SER A 145 -7.62 -4.92 16.37
N ILE A 146 -7.26 -6.00 15.67
CA ILE A 146 -7.15 -7.35 16.24
C ILE A 146 -5.99 -7.44 17.23
N GLU A 147 -6.12 -8.29 18.25
CA GLU A 147 -5.11 -8.45 19.30
C GLU A 147 -3.82 -9.10 18.82
N GLU A 148 -3.90 -10.01 17.82
CA GLU A 148 -2.73 -10.68 17.29
C GLU A 148 -1.85 -9.73 16.46
N THR A 149 -0.60 -9.56 16.91
CA THR A 149 0.33 -8.58 16.33
C THR A 149 0.67 -8.84 14.88
N VAL A 150 0.80 -10.12 14.49
CA VAL A 150 1.17 -10.49 13.11
C VAL A 150 0.07 -10.12 12.13
N VAL A 151 -1.20 -10.28 12.54
CA VAL A 151 -2.37 -9.88 11.73
C VAL A 151 -2.42 -8.36 11.58
N ARG A 152 -2.27 -7.62 12.70
CA ARG A 152 -2.25 -6.15 12.67
C ARG A 152 -1.14 -5.61 11.78
N ASP A 153 0.09 -6.09 11.97
CA ASP A 153 1.24 -5.62 11.18
C ASP A 153 1.02 -5.89 9.69
N LYS A 154 0.40 -7.03 9.35
CA LYS A 154 0.04 -7.34 7.96
C LYS A 154 -1.06 -6.44 7.43
N ALA A 155 -2.07 -6.12 8.24
CA ALA A 155 -3.14 -5.20 7.87
C ALA A 155 -2.59 -3.78 7.64
N VAL A 156 -1.71 -3.28 8.50
CA VAL A 156 -1.02 -1.99 8.34
C VAL A 156 -0.15 -1.98 7.09
N GLU A 157 0.63 -3.06 6.85
CA GLU A 157 1.42 -3.21 5.62
C GLU A 157 0.53 -3.15 4.38
N THR A 158 -0.59 -3.85 4.41
CA THR A 158 -1.56 -3.90 3.31
C THR A 158 -2.22 -2.54 3.09
N MET A 159 -2.65 -1.86 4.16
CA MET A 159 -3.20 -0.51 4.08
C MET A 159 -2.20 0.45 3.42
N ASN A 160 -0.93 0.41 3.84
CA ASN A 160 0.12 1.24 3.27
C ASN A 160 0.41 0.94 1.79
N LYS A 161 0.15 -0.28 1.33
CA LYS A 161 0.25 -0.66 -0.11
C LYS A 161 -0.96 -0.19 -0.91
N ILE A 162 -2.16 -0.25 -0.32
CA ILE A 162 -3.42 0.06 -1.01
C ILE A 162 -3.63 1.57 -1.12
N VAL A 163 -3.33 2.34 -0.07
CA VAL A 163 -3.58 3.79 -0.04
C VAL A 163 -3.04 4.52 -1.27
N PRO A 164 -1.78 4.34 -1.72
CA PRO A 164 -1.28 4.98 -2.93
C PRO A 164 -2.02 4.57 -4.21
N LEU A 165 -2.64 3.38 -4.21
CA LEU A 165 -3.33 2.82 -5.38
C LEU A 165 -4.79 3.27 -5.48
N LEU A 166 -5.31 3.98 -4.50
CA LEU A 166 -6.68 4.52 -4.54
C LEU A 166 -6.85 5.62 -5.60
N PHE A 167 -5.77 6.13 -6.16
CA PHE A 167 -5.75 7.08 -7.26
C PHE A 167 -5.34 6.38 -8.57
N PRO A 168 -5.89 6.75 -9.76
CA PRO A 168 -6.93 7.75 -10.01
C PRO A 168 -8.34 7.22 -9.72
N TRP A 169 -9.25 8.08 -9.28
CA TRP A 169 -10.64 7.70 -8.97
C TRP A 169 -11.68 8.16 -10.00
N GLY A 170 -11.25 8.40 -11.23
CA GLY A 170 -12.15 8.82 -12.32
C GLY A 170 -12.58 10.29 -12.24
N ASN A 171 -13.66 10.67 -12.93
CA ASN A 171 -14.08 12.05 -13.12
C ASN A 171 -14.95 12.62 -11.97
N SER A 172 -15.17 11.89 -10.89
CA SER A 172 -15.97 12.37 -9.76
C SER A 172 -15.08 13.02 -8.72
N ASP A 173 -15.19 14.34 -8.62
CA ASP A 173 -14.45 15.19 -7.67
C ASP A 173 -15.19 15.29 -6.33
N ASP A 174 -15.58 14.15 -5.75
CA ASP A 174 -16.35 14.12 -4.50
C ASP A 174 -15.50 13.95 -3.24
N GLY A 175 -14.17 13.91 -3.37
CA GLY A 175 -13.25 13.80 -2.23
C GLY A 175 -13.43 12.52 -1.38
N ALA A 176 -14.26 11.56 -1.81
CA ALA A 176 -14.62 10.40 -1.01
C ALA A 176 -13.43 9.58 -0.48
N PRO A 177 -12.34 9.34 -1.24
CA PRO A 177 -11.17 8.63 -0.71
C PRO A 177 -10.53 9.33 0.47
N PHE A 178 -10.38 10.67 0.40
CA PHE A 178 -9.80 11.46 1.47
C PHE A 178 -10.65 11.40 2.74
N GLY A 179 -11.97 11.65 2.61
CA GLY A 179 -12.90 11.58 3.74
C GLY A 179 -12.91 10.21 4.39
N THR A 180 -12.89 9.14 3.60
CA THR A 180 -12.87 7.77 4.12
C THR A 180 -11.56 7.47 4.86
N LEU A 181 -10.40 7.83 4.29
CA LEU A 181 -9.10 7.62 4.92
C LEU A 181 -8.95 8.41 6.22
N LEU A 182 -9.37 9.68 6.23
CA LEU A 182 -9.35 10.49 7.45
C LEU A 182 -10.27 9.92 8.53
N ALA A 183 -11.48 9.49 8.15
CA ALA A 183 -12.41 8.88 9.08
C ALA A 183 -11.86 7.57 9.66
N THR A 184 -11.22 6.72 8.84
CA THR A 184 -10.55 5.49 9.30
C THR A 184 -9.42 5.82 10.28
N ALA A 185 -8.56 6.79 9.96
CA ALA A 185 -7.49 7.22 10.86
C ALA A 185 -8.03 7.73 12.22
N LYS A 186 -9.10 8.53 12.19
CA LYS A 186 -9.76 9.06 13.40
C LYS A 186 -10.36 7.94 14.25
N ARG A 187 -11.04 6.97 13.63
CA ARG A 187 -11.63 5.85 14.38
C ARG A 187 -10.55 5.01 15.05
N LEU A 188 -9.50 4.62 14.32
CA LEU A 188 -8.41 3.82 14.89
C LEU A 188 -7.65 4.57 15.99
N ALA A 189 -7.38 5.86 15.82
CA ALA A 189 -6.69 6.66 16.82
C ALA A 189 -7.56 7.00 18.04
N GLY A 190 -8.88 7.10 17.85
CA GLY A 190 -9.84 7.50 18.89
C GLY A 190 -10.40 6.36 19.74
N THR A 191 -9.96 5.11 19.54
CA THR A 191 -10.42 3.98 20.36
C THR A 191 -9.76 4.00 21.74
N ASP A 192 -10.41 3.40 22.73
CA ASP A 192 -9.82 3.17 24.06
C ASP A 192 -8.75 2.05 24.02
N TRP A 193 -8.75 1.21 22.98
CA TRP A 193 -7.91 0.05 22.88
C TRP A 193 -6.59 0.35 22.16
N PHE A 194 -5.47 0.13 22.81
CA PHE A 194 -4.14 0.52 22.33
C PHE A 194 -3.73 -0.15 21.01
N THR A 195 -4.22 -1.36 20.69
CA THR A 195 -3.85 -2.09 19.47
C THR A 195 -4.22 -1.32 18.22
N ALA A 196 -5.44 -0.75 18.17
CA ALA A 196 -5.88 0.08 17.06
C ALA A 196 -5.07 1.39 16.96
N LYS A 197 -4.73 2.02 18.10
CA LYS A 197 -3.87 3.22 18.13
C LYS A 197 -2.46 2.92 17.60
N VAL A 198 -1.89 1.75 17.92
CA VAL A 198 -0.61 1.28 17.38
C VAL A 198 -0.67 1.20 15.86
N SER A 199 -1.76 0.63 15.32
CA SER A 199 -1.98 0.55 13.87
C SER A 199 -2.21 1.92 13.24
N ALA A 200 -2.96 2.82 13.91
CA ALA A 200 -3.17 4.19 13.45
C ALA A 200 -1.83 4.92 13.20
N ALA A 201 -0.89 4.85 14.16
CA ALA A 201 0.44 5.42 13.99
C ALA A 201 1.17 4.86 12.75
N GLY A 202 0.92 3.59 12.42
CA GLY A 202 1.55 2.91 11.27
C GLY A 202 0.98 3.30 9.90
N ILE A 203 -0.29 3.72 9.83
CA ILE A 203 -0.94 4.08 8.55
C ILE A 203 -0.92 5.58 8.26
N LEU A 204 -0.81 6.44 9.28
CA LEU A 204 -0.83 7.90 9.13
C LEU A 204 0.19 8.44 8.12
N PRO A 205 1.44 7.93 8.04
CA PRO A 205 2.40 8.39 7.04
C PRO A 205 1.91 8.19 5.60
N ALA A 206 1.34 7.03 5.28
CA ALA A 206 0.84 6.74 3.93
C ALA A 206 -0.40 7.57 3.59
N ILE A 207 -1.32 7.77 4.55
CA ILE A 207 -2.49 8.61 4.37
C ILE A 207 -2.07 10.07 4.14
N TYR A 208 -1.12 10.59 4.92
CA TYR A 208 -0.63 11.95 4.75
C TYR A 208 0.05 12.14 3.40
N ALA A 209 0.91 11.18 2.99
CA ALA A 209 1.59 11.18 1.71
C ALA A 209 0.59 11.17 0.54
N PHE A 210 -0.45 10.34 0.63
CA PHE A 210 -1.51 10.29 -0.36
C PHE A 210 -2.24 11.64 -0.48
N TRP A 211 -2.57 12.26 0.66
CA TRP A 211 -3.18 13.60 0.68
C TRP A 211 -2.26 14.67 0.09
N TYR A 212 -1.00 14.64 0.48
CA TYR A 212 0.01 15.59 -0.04
C TYR A 212 0.14 15.54 -1.56
N ALA A 213 0.09 14.31 -2.13
CA ALA A 213 0.28 14.09 -3.56
C ALA A 213 -0.97 14.44 -4.40
N HIS A 214 -2.18 14.31 -3.86
CA HIS A 214 -3.40 14.28 -4.66
C HIS A 214 -4.47 15.31 -4.26
N ALA A 215 -4.40 15.90 -3.06
CA ALA A 215 -5.35 16.88 -2.64
C ALA A 215 -5.17 18.23 -3.39
N THR A 216 -6.27 18.91 -3.60
CA THR A 216 -6.24 20.30 -4.07
C THR A 216 -5.66 21.19 -2.97
N LYS A 217 -4.96 22.28 -3.33
CA LYS A 217 -4.36 23.18 -2.34
C LYS A 217 -5.41 24.15 -1.76
N GLY A 218 -6.54 23.62 -1.28
CA GLY A 218 -7.62 24.39 -0.68
C GLY A 218 -7.55 24.44 0.85
N GLU A 219 -8.34 25.32 1.47
CA GLU A 219 -8.42 25.46 2.94
C GLU A 219 -8.89 24.15 3.61
N SER A 220 -9.88 23.46 3.03
CA SER A 220 -10.38 22.17 3.54
C SER A 220 -9.30 21.09 3.56
N ASP A 221 -8.44 21.05 2.54
CA ASP A 221 -7.35 20.07 2.46
C ASP A 221 -6.24 20.40 3.47
N ASN A 222 -5.98 21.67 3.73
CA ASN A 222 -5.03 22.10 4.74
C ASN A 222 -5.53 21.72 6.15
N GLU A 223 -6.82 21.86 6.43
CA GLU A 223 -7.39 21.46 7.72
C GLU A 223 -7.33 19.95 7.91
N SER A 224 -7.67 19.15 6.90
CA SER A 224 -7.57 17.70 6.98
C SER A 224 -6.13 17.21 7.21
N ARG A 225 -5.14 17.84 6.54
CA ARG A 225 -3.72 17.54 6.80
C ARG A 225 -3.30 17.93 8.21
N ARG A 226 -3.82 19.04 8.71
CA ARG A 226 -3.61 19.48 10.10
C ARG A 226 -4.20 18.46 11.09
N GLU A 227 -5.41 17.98 10.86
CA GLU A 227 -6.01 16.92 11.67
C GLU A 227 -5.15 15.66 11.72
N LEU A 228 -4.60 15.21 10.59
CA LEU A 228 -3.69 14.05 10.55
C LEU A 228 -2.41 14.29 11.38
N ARG A 229 -1.86 15.52 11.38
CA ARG A 229 -0.70 15.84 12.22
C ARG A 229 -1.05 15.90 13.70
N ILE A 230 -2.22 16.40 14.06
CA ILE A 230 -2.73 16.37 15.44
C ILE A 230 -2.89 14.94 15.91
N LEU A 231 -3.53 14.06 15.12
CA LEU A 231 -3.67 12.64 15.46
C LEU A 231 -2.31 11.96 15.70
N PHE A 232 -1.31 12.26 14.85
CA PHE A 232 0.03 11.70 15.04
C PHE A 232 0.70 12.23 16.32
N LYS A 233 0.52 13.52 16.62
CA LYS A 233 1.01 14.12 17.86
C LYS A 233 0.36 13.44 19.07
N ASP A 234 -0.95 13.33 19.11
CA ASP A 234 -1.69 12.70 20.20
C ASP A 234 -1.23 11.25 20.45
N LEU A 235 -0.99 10.47 19.37
CA LEU A 235 -0.43 9.12 19.48
C LEU A 235 1.02 9.11 20.01
N SER A 236 1.80 10.15 19.71
CA SER A 236 3.16 10.29 20.24
C SER A 236 3.23 10.67 21.72
N GLU A 237 2.14 11.21 22.25
CA GLU A 237 1.96 11.64 23.64
C GLU A 237 1.02 10.71 24.43
N ASP A 238 0.60 9.56 23.83
CA ASP A 238 -0.34 8.61 24.46
C ASP A 238 0.25 8.03 25.75
N ASP A 239 -0.60 7.82 26.75
CA ASP A 239 -0.20 7.24 28.04
C ASP A 239 0.40 5.83 27.91
N THR A 240 -0.01 5.08 26.86
CA THR A 240 0.42 3.71 26.61
C THR A 240 1.78 3.68 25.90
N PRO A 241 2.84 3.12 26.51
CA PRO A 241 4.18 3.06 25.90
C PRO A 241 4.21 2.37 24.53
N MET A 242 3.35 1.37 24.31
CA MET A 242 3.27 0.66 23.03
C MET A 242 2.80 1.56 21.90
N VAL A 243 1.91 2.54 22.18
CA VAL A 243 1.44 3.52 21.21
C VAL A 243 2.56 4.51 20.89
N ARG A 244 3.22 5.08 21.93
CA ARG A 244 4.37 5.98 21.75
C ARG A 244 5.51 5.29 20.99
N ARG A 245 5.75 4.00 21.26
CA ARG A 245 6.74 3.18 20.55
C ARG A 245 6.39 3.05 19.07
N SER A 246 5.11 2.85 18.74
CA SER A 246 4.66 2.81 17.34
C SER A 246 4.81 4.17 16.67
N ALA A 247 4.45 5.26 17.33
CA ALA A 247 4.66 6.61 16.83
C ALA A 247 6.15 6.88 16.56
N ALA A 248 7.04 6.52 17.49
CA ALA A 248 8.49 6.62 17.30
C ALA A 248 8.98 5.83 16.08
N LYS A 249 8.51 4.57 15.92
CA LYS A 249 8.84 3.71 14.76
C LYS A 249 8.49 4.35 13.43
N HIS A 250 7.37 5.07 13.38
CA HIS A 250 6.81 5.61 12.14
C HIS A 250 7.07 7.11 11.95
N LEU A 251 7.69 7.79 12.92
CA LEU A 251 7.98 9.23 12.86
C LEU A 251 8.80 9.62 11.64
N GLY A 252 9.84 8.85 11.29
CA GLY A 252 10.69 9.16 10.15
C GLY A 252 9.90 9.24 8.84
N ARG A 253 9.04 8.24 8.59
CA ARG A 253 8.17 8.23 7.41
C ARG A 253 7.12 9.34 7.45
N PHE A 254 6.65 9.69 8.63
CA PHE A 254 5.69 10.78 8.77
C PHE A 254 6.35 12.14 8.49
N VAL A 255 7.58 12.37 8.96
CA VAL A 255 8.38 13.55 8.59
C VAL A 255 8.59 13.64 7.08
N GLU A 256 8.96 12.54 6.45
CA GLU A 256 9.14 12.47 5.00
C GLU A 256 7.84 12.79 4.26
N ALA A 257 6.71 12.28 4.71
CA ALA A 257 5.39 12.59 4.14
C ALA A 257 5.03 14.06 4.27
N VAL A 258 5.24 14.68 5.44
CA VAL A 258 4.97 16.11 5.69
C VAL A 258 5.89 17.00 4.87
N ALA A 259 7.15 16.60 4.69
CA ALA A 259 8.13 17.31 3.87
C ALA A 259 7.98 17.09 2.36
N GLY A 260 7.04 16.24 1.91
CA GLY A 260 6.86 15.91 0.50
C GLY A 260 7.98 15.05 -0.09
N LEU A 261 8.66 14.23 0.74
CA LEU A 261 9.84 13.44 0.35
C LEU A 261 9.53 11.96 0.02
N THR A 262 8.28 11.58 -0.08
CA THR A 262 7.79 10.19 -0.09
C THR A 262 8.38 9.27 -1.15
N ASP A 263 8.88 9.80 -2.27
CA ASP A 263 9.51 9.00 -3.33
C ASP A 263 11.05 9.09 -3.31
N SER A 264 11.61 9.88 -2.41
CA SER A 264 13.00 10.33 -2.51
C SER A 264 13.92 9.83 -1.41
N ALA A 265 13.40 9.43 -0.25
CA ALA A 265 14.25 9.11 0.90
C ALA A 265 15.17 7.90 0.63
N GLU A 266 14.63 6.83 0.04
CA GLU A 266 15.46 5.66 -0.34
C GLU A 266 16.42 5.97 -1.51
N ALA A 267 15.99 6.83 -2.45
CA ALA A 267 16.82 7.25 -3.58
C ALA A 267 17.94 8.21 -3.14
N LEU A 268 17.69 9.02 -2.10
CA LEU A 268 18.67 9.96 -1.54
C LEU A 268 19.82 9.25 -0.80
N VAL A 269 19.50 8.16 -0.11
CA VAL A 269 20.51 7.33 0.58
C VAL A 269 21.42 6.62 -0.44
N ARG A 270 20.92 6.31 -1.63
CA ARG A 270 21.65 5.61 -2.70
C ARG A 270 22.42 6.53 -3.67
N GLY A 271 22.41 7.85 -3.46
CA GLY A 271 23.39 8.76 -4.09
C GLY A 271 23.16 9.15 -5.55
N GLY A 272 21.91 9.18 -6.07
CA GLY A 272 21.72 9.28 -7.53
C GLY A 272 20.77 10.36 -8.08
N LYS A 273 20.00 11.11 -7.28
CA LYS A 273 19.06 12.13 -7.80
C LYS A 273 19.24 13.48 -7.11
N PRO A 274 18.98 14.61 -7.82
CA PRO A 274 18.94 15.92 -7.19
C PRO A 274 17.88 15.89 -6.08
N GLN A 275 18.19 16.52 -4.94
CA GLN A 275 17.29 16.58 -3.79
C GLN A 275 16.01 17.30 -4.19
N PRO A 276 14.83 16.79 -3.81
CA PRO A 276 13.60 17.56 -3.95
C PRO A 276 13.71 18.83 -3.11
N VAL A 277 13.24 19.92 -3.67
CA VAL A 277 13.16 21.20 -2.94
C VAL A 277 11.95 21.11 -2.02
N ILE A 278 12.19 21.13 -0.71
CA ILE A 278 11.12 21.17 0.29
C ILE A 278 10.56 22.59 0.31
N ALA A 279 9.25 22.73 0.25
CA ALA A 279 8.59 24.05 0.34
C ALA A 279 8.83 24.64 1.75
N ASP A 280 8.96 25.98 1.81
CA ASP A 280 9.21 26.67 3.08
C ASP A 280 8.11 26.43 4.11
N GLU A 281 6.86 26.27 3.67
CA GLU A 281 5.73 25.92 4.54
C GLU A 281 5.91 24.54 5.16
N ASP A 282 6.23 23.51 4.34
CA ASP A 282 6.42 22.14 4.80
C ASP A 282 7.61 22.05 5.76
N LYS A 283 8.68 22.77 5.47
CA LYS A 283 9.84 22.87 6.36
C LYS A 283 9.46 23.50 7.71
N ARG A 284 8.59 24.52 7.72
CA ARG A 284 8.06 25.10 8.95
C ARG A 284 7.25 24.09 9.74
N LEU A 285 6.39 23.30 9.07
CA LEU A 285 5.63 22.24 9.73
C LEU A 285 6.55 21.20 10.38
N VAL A 286 7.59 20.75 9.67
CA VAL A 286 8.58 19.84 10.24
C VAL A 286 9.26 20.46 11.46
N THR A 287 9.72 21.72 11.34
CA THR A 287 10.48 22.41 12.39
C THR A 287 9.64 22.65 13.65
N TYR A 288 8.40 23.13 13.49
CA TYR A 288 7.60 23.58 14.64
C TYR A 288 6.64 22.54 15.18
N GLU A 289 6.25 21.52 14.39
CA GLU A 289 5.33 20.49 14.84
C GLU A 289 6.02 19.13 15.07
N LEU A 290 6.92 18.70 14.18
CA LEU A 290 7.48 17.35 14.25
C LEU A 290 8.82 17.25 14.99
N VAL A 291 9.65 18.29 14.96
CA VAL A 291 10.89 18.34 15.74
C VAL A 291 10.61 18.26 17.24
N PRO A 292 9.63 18.95 17.81
CA PRO A 292 9.26 18.75 19.22
C PRO A 292 8.87 17.32 19.56
N ILE A 293 8.12 16.65 18.68
CA ILE A 293 7.76 15.24 18.84
C ILE A 293 9.01 14.36 18.85
N PHE A 294 9.92 14.58 17.89
CA PHE A 294 11.18 13.85 17.81
C PHE A 294 12.01 14.00 19.09
N GLN A 295 12.13 15.20 19.62
CA GLN A 295 12.88 15.48 20.85
C GLN A 295 12.21 14.84 22.06
N ALA A 296 10.87 14.91 22.15
CA ALA A 296 10.12 14.31 23.27
C ALA A 296 10.28 12.78 23.27
N LEU A 297 10.06 12.11 22.12
CA LEU A 297 10.22 10.66 22.00
C LEU A 297 11.67 10.20 22.20
N SER A 298 12.65 11.03 21.84
CA SER A 298 14.08 10.75 22.08
C SER A 298 14.47 10.86 23.57
N SER A 299 13.61 11.42 24.38
CA SER A 299 13.78 11.57 25.83
C SER A 299 12.74 10.78 26.63
N ASP A 300 12.01 9.86 25.98
CA ASP A 300 10.96 9.04 26.60
C ASP A 300 11.54 8.20 27.77
N GLU A 301 10.71 7.90 28.73
CA GLU A 301 11.07 7.02 29.86
C GLU A 301 11.41 5.58 29.42
N GLN A 302 10.77 5.11 28.32
CA GLN A 302 10.98 3.78 27.76
C GLN A 302 12.16 3.77 26.79
N ASP A 303 13.13 2.89 27.02
CA ASP A 303 14.31 2.73 26.17
C ASP A 303 13.98 2.40 24.70
N SER A 304 13.03 1.49 24.50
CA SER A 304 12.58 1.09 23.16
C SER A 304 11.94 2.23 22.36
N VAL A 305 11.33 3.22 23.02
CA VAL A 305 10.80 4.43 22.37
C VAL A 305 11.96 5.34 21.97
N ARG A 306 12.90 5.60 22.89
CA ARG A 306 14.09 6.43 22.62
C ARG A 306 14.90 5.87 21.46
N LEU A 307 15.17 4.56 21.45
CA LEU A 307 15.92 3.90 20.39
C LEU A 307 15.28 4.14 19.02
N LEU A 308 13.97 3.90 18.90
CA LEU A 308 13.25 4.06 17.63
C LEU A 308 13.20 5.53 17.20
N ALA A 309 13.06 6.47 18.12
CA ALA A 309 13.13 7.89 17.81
C ALA A 309 14.50 8.29 17.26
N VAL A 310 15.61 7.84 17.90
CA VAL A 310 16.97 8.10 17.42
C VAL A 310 17.18 7.53 16.01
N CYS A 311 16.62 6.36 15.71
CA CYS A 311 16.67 5.79 14.35
C CYS A 311 16.05 6.70 13.27
N CYS A 312 15.13 7.59 13.65
CA CYS A 312 14.49 8.54 12.72
C CYS A 312 15.32 9.81 12.44
N ALA A 313 16.47 9.98 13.10
CA ALA A 313 17.30 11.19 13.00
C ALA A 313 17.66 11.56 11.57
N GLY A 314 17.90 10.55 10.70
CA GLY A 314 18.20 10.76 9.28
C GLY A 314 17.03 11.39 8.51
N SER A 315 15.81 10.87 8.71
CA SER A 315 14.59 11.39 8.07
C SER A 315 14.26 12.80 8.58
N VAL A 316 14.43 13.07 9.88
CA VAL A 316 14.25 14.41 10.47
C VAL A 316 15.24 15.40 9.84
N GLY A 317 16.52 15.02 9.73
CA GLY A 317 17.53 15.86 9.07
C GLY A 317 17.21 16.14 7.59
N CYS A 318 16.66 15.16 6.87
CA CYS A 318 16.19 15.35 5.50
C CYS A 318 14.98 16.31 5.44
N GLY A 319 14.00 16.13 6.33
CA GLY A 319 12.82 16.99 6.42
C GLY A 319 13.15 18.45 6.77
N LEU A 320 14.28 18.68 7.44
CA LEU A 320 14.84 20.00 7.71
C LEU A 320 15.68 20.56 6.54
N ALA A 321 15.55 20.03 5.35
CA ALA A 321 16.29 20.41 4.15
C ALA A 321 17.83 20.31 4.30
N ARG A 322 18.31 19.50 5.27
CA ARG A 322 19.74 19.32 5.60
C ARG A 322 20.46 20.63 5.91
N GLU A 323 19.78 21.62 6.48
CA GLU A 323 20.42 22.84 6.93
C GLU A 323 21.44 22.53 8.03
N PRO A 324 22.72 22.87 7.83
CA PRO A 324 23.77 22.46 8.76
C PRO A 324 23.56 22.99 10.18
N SER A 325 23.10 24.24 10.32
CA SER A 325 22.83 24.86 11.62
C SER A 325 21.71 24.13 12.39
N VAL A 326 20.55 23.93 11.74
CA VAL A 326 19.40 23.27 12.35
C VAL A 326 19.72 21.80 12.64
N THR A 327 20.40 21.10 11.72
CA THR A 327 20.83 19.72 11.95
C THR A 327 21.77 19.62 13.14
N ALA A 328 22.71 20.55 13.28
CA ALA A 328 23.65 20.59 14.40
C ALA A 328 22.95 20.87 15.74
N GLU A 329 21.95 21.73 15.74
CA GLU A 329 21.25 22.13 16.97
C GLU A 329 20.16 21.15 17.41
N VAL A 330 19.52 20.45 16.46
CA VAL A 330 18.38 19.57 16.73
C VAL A 330 18.79 18.09 16.67
N VAL A 331 19.37 17.65 15.57
CA VAL A 331 19.57 16.21 15.29
C VAL A 331 20.81 15.68 16.00
N LEU A 332 21.93 16.40 15.95
CA LEU A 332 23.17 15.91 16.57
C LEU A 332 23.10 15.73 18.08
N PRO A 333 22.44 16.59 18.87
CA PRO A 333 22.30 16.33 20.30
C PRO A 333 21.53 15.05 20.61
N VAL A 334 20.45 14.77 19.86
CA VAL A 334 19.67 13.54 20.00
C VAL A 334 20.50 12.30 19.67
N VAL A 335 21.21 12.32 18.53
CA VAL A 335 22.09 11.19 18.14
C VAL A 335 23.20 10.96 19.17
N ARG A 336 23.83 12.03 19.66
CA ARG A 336 24.87 11.92 20.73
C ARG A 336 24.30 11.37 22.02
N GLY A 337 23.10 11.83 22.41
CA GLY A 337 22.39 11.29 23.58
C GLY A 337 22.09 9.81 23.42
N GLY A 338 21.60 9.38 22.27
CA GLY A 338 21.36 7.98 21.94
C GLY A 338 22.63 7.14 21.97
N CYS A 339 23.74 7.62 21.40
CA CYS A 339 25.03 6.92 21.51
C CYS A 339 25.57 6.79 22.93
N ALA A 340 25.13 7.62 23.85
CA ALA A 340 25.52 7.59 25.27
C ALA A 340 24.52 6.86 26.16
N ASP A 341 23.38 6.46 25.65
CA ASP A 341 22.35 5.74 26.38
C ASP A 341 22.82 4.30 26.67
N LEU A 342 22.84 3.93 27.94
CA LEU A 342 23.35 2.64 28.40
C LEU A 342 22.28 1.53 28.36
N SER A 343 21.08 1.83 27.88
CA SER A 343 19.98 0.85 27.84
C SER A 343 19.98 -0.04 26.58
N TRP A 344 20.85 0.27 25.58
CA TRP A 344 21.06 -0.57 24.39
C TRP A 344 22.51 -0.75 23.99
#